data_aa28a357a1fc6bf702ba97cf81d3df59
#
_entry.id   aa28a357a1fc6bf702ba97cf81d3df59
#
_cell.length_a   1.000
_cell.length_b   1.000
_cell.length_c   1.000
_cell.angle_alpha   90.00
_cell.angle_beta   90.00
_cell.angle_gamma   90.00
#
_symmetry.space_group_name_H-M   'P 1'
#
loop_
_entity.id
_entity.type
_entity.pdbx_description
1 polymer ?
#
loop_
_entity_poly.entity_id
_entity_poly.type
_entity_poly.pdbx_seq_one_letter_code
_entity_poly.pdbx_strand_id
1 'polypeptide(L)'
;MNSFFVRTLLLLITLSALSGCASVFDAPYVELEVDEAPLAQSHVDIEIEPEVVPVTEALPATPRYTDIWARMRAGFRLEGQDQNREVRAVARRLAERGIVQRIAERAGGLLFYVVESVDARGLPMELALLPFVESGFALDAASHAEAHGAWQFIESTARNYEVGIDRFRDDRRNLVVSTRAALDYLQMLHGMFGDWQLAMAAYNCGERRVQADIDRVRRRGVENPGFADIVRFLPPETREYVPRILAVRHLVANPEAYAVSLPIIPNAPEYTVVQVHRDIDVSLLARLAGMTREALVRLNPSLKAPVIIGRHDVKLLLPHQATSLLVDNMAVHAGPWVTWRMLRITRPAKPAEIAERNRLPLALVLQANPLPDGHYYEVGSTLLLPAGNKGGIDPELARRAVLLTRATSECMTLQSCAGDDARVVPASTVNGLPRR
;
A
#
# COMPACT_ATOMS: atom_id res chain seq x y z
N MET A 1 -27.89 -54.87 33.51
CA MET A 1 -28.18 -54.91 34.96
C MET A 1 -27.97 -53.53 35.47
N ASN A 2 -29.06 -52.85 35.65
CA ASN A 2 -29.56 -52.20 36.86
C ASN A 2 -28.72 -50.96 37.29
N SER A 3 -29.22 -49.83 37.59
CA SER A 3 -30.57 -49.32 37.89
C SER A 3 -30.36 -47.96 38.59
N PHE A 4 -31.02 -46.87 38.13
CA PHE A 4 -31.97 -46.02 38.87
C PHE A 4 -31.49 -45.33 40.19
N PHE A 5 -31.67 -44.01 40.38
CA PHE A 5 -32.81 -43.22 40.88
C PHE A 5 -32.28 -41.78 41.12
N VAL A 6 -32.81 -40.70 40.60
CA VAL A 6 -34.05 -39.90 40.78
C VAL A 6 -34.32 -39.38 42.20
N ARG A 7 -34.60 -38.09 42.25
CA ARG A 7 -35.47 -37.26 43.11
C ARG A 7 -34.74 -36.17 43.93
N THR A 8 -35.11 -34.96 43.87
CA THR A 8 -36.31 -34.12 43.90
C THR A 8 -36.24 -33.11 45.04
N LEU A 9 -36.29 -31.80 44.73
CA LEU A 9 -37.22 -30.73 45.14
C LEU A 9 -37.28 -30.28 46.59
N LEU A 10 -37.22 -28.97 46.85
CA LEU A 10 -38.17 -28.04 47.45
C LEU A 10 -37.43 -26.76 47.88
N LEU A 11 -37.68 -25.65 47.30
CA LEU A 11 -38.52 -24.48 47.56
C LEU A 11 -38.64 -24.06 49.03
N LEU A 12 -38.18 -22.85 49.40
CA LEU A 12 -38.86 -21.97 50.35
C LEU A 12 -38.46 -20.49 50.11
N ILE A 13 -39.49 -19.72 49.79
CA ILE A 13 -39.55 -18.26 49.68
C ILE A 13 -39.69 -17.71 51.09
N THR A 14 -38.95 -16.64 51.48
CA THR A 14 -39.46 -15.64 52.42
C THR A 14 -39.00 -14.26 52.05
N LEU A 15 -39.98 -13.42 51.86
CA LEU A 15 -39.96 -11.99 51.57
C LEU A 15 -39.62 -11.22 52.85
N SER A 16 -38.75 -10.23 52.82
CA SER A 16 -38.81 -9.09 53.74
C SER A 16 -38.14 -7.86 53.07
N ALA A 17 -38.95 -6.87 52.82
CA ALA A 17 -38.53 -5.52 52.40
C ALA A 17 -37.99 -4.75 53.60
N LEU A 18 -37.01 -3.89 53.37
CA LEU A 18 -36.93 -2.49 53.83
C LEU A 18 -35.67 -1.79 53.46
N SER A 19 -35.86 -0.73 52.69
CA SER A 19 -35.16 0.56 52.62
C SER A 19 -33.66 0.70 52.94
N GLY A 20 -32.91 1.22 51.98
CA GLY A 20 -31.64 1.87 52.23
C GLY A 20 -30.99 2.32 50.92
N CYS A 21 -31.02 3.62 50.63
CA CYS A 21 -30.24 4.25 49.56
C CYS A 21 -28.76 3.99 49.76
N ALA A 22 -28.08 3.41 48.74
CA ALA A 22 -26.65 3.57 48.54
C ALA A 22 -26.29 3.20 47.10
N SER A 23 -25.72 4.19 46.39
CA SER A 23 -24.72 4.13 45.34
C SER A 23 -24.81 3.04 44.27
N VAL A 24 -25.36 3.44 43.13
CA VAL A 24 -25.22 2.77 41.84
C VAL A 24 -23.85 3.10 41.28
N PHE A 25 -22.83 2.27 41.53
CA PHE A 25 -21.59 2.17 40.75
C PHE A 25 -20.89 0.86 41.15
N ASP A 26 -21.36 -0.25 40.59
CA ASP A 26 -20.59 -1.47 40.42
C ASP A 26 -21.35 -2.37 39.42
N ALA A 27 -21.01 -2.21 38.13
CA ALA A 27 -21.37 -3.22 37.16
C ALA A 27 -20.23 -4.27 37.12
N PRO A 28 -20.56 -5.58 37.22
CA PRO A 28 -19.55 -6.61 37.32
C PRO A 28 -18.74 -6.70 36.02
N TYR A 29 -17.43 -6.75 36.19
CA TYR A 29 -16.44 -7.13 35.18
C TYR A 29 -16.80 -8.53 34.67
N VAL A 30 -17.14 -8.66 33.41
CA VAL A 30 -17.15 -9.96 32.75
C VAL A 30 -15.71 -10.24 32.36
N GLU A 31 -15.03 -11.01 33.18
CA GLU A 31 -13.78 -11.69 32.83
C GLU A 31 -14.14 -12.76 31.78
N LEU A 32 -13.77 -12.53 30.56
CA LEU A 32 -13.82 -13.58 29.54
C LEU A 32 -12.68 -14.55 29.87
N GLU A 33 -13.01 -15.69 30.42
CA GLU A 33 -12.14 -16.86 30.50
C GLU A 33 -11.69 -17.19 29.05
N VAL A 34 -10.40 -17.02 28.79
CA VAL A 34 -9.77 -17.49 27.58
C VAL A 34 -9.43 -18.97 27.84
N ASP A 35 -10.17 -19.87 27.20
CA ASP A 35 -9.81 -21.28 27.14
C ASP A 35 -8.36 -21.40 26.63
N GLU A 36 -7.47 -21.87 27.50
CA GLU A 36 -6.09 -22.21 27.16
C GLU A 36 -6.07 -23.48 26.30
N ALA A 37 -6.28 -23.31 24.98
CA ALA A 37 -5.90 -24.35 24.04
C ALA A 37 -4.38 -24.44 23.96
N PRO A 38 -3.77 -25.63 24.03
CA PRO A 38 -2.32 -25.79 24.00
C PRO A 38 -1.79 -25.23 22.69
N LEU A 39 -0.79 -24.33 22.78
CA LEU A 39 -0.08 -23.79 21.65
C LEU A 39 0.56 -24.94 20.85
N ALA A 40 -0.09 -25.35 19.77
CA ALA A 40 0.51 -26.20 18.79
C ALA A 40 1.75 -25.46 18.25
N GLN A 41 2.92 -26.10 18.43
CA GLN A 41 4.14 -25.67 17.77
C GLN A 41 3.95 -25.87 16.25
N SER A 42 3.38 -24.87 15.60
CA SER A 42 3.33 -24.86 14.14
C SER A 42 4.74 -24.57 13.63
N HIS A 43 5.37 -25.58 13.05
CA HIS A 43 6.48 -25.38 12.14
C HIS A 43 6.01 -24.39 11.07
N VAL A 44 6.74 -23.32 10.92
CA VAL A 44 6.37 -22.25 10.03
C VAL A 44 7.21 -22.38 8.80
N ASP A 45 6.57 -22.80 7.75
CA ASP A 45 7.10 -22.70 6.42
C ASP A 45 7.07 -21.23 5.99
N ILE A 46 8.24 -20.58 6.03
CA ILE A 46 8.45 -19.40 5.22
C ILE A 46 8.88 -19.95 3.88
N GLU A 47 7.93 -20.04 2.96
CA GLU A 47 8.26 -20.11 1.57
C GLU A 47 8.93 -18.78 1.20
N ILE A 48 10.26 -18.80 1.17
CA ILE A 48 11.03 -17.83 0.44
C ILE A 48 10.96 -18.35 -1.00
N GLU A 49 9.83 -18.14 -1.65
CA GLU A 49 9.84 -18.15 -3.08
C GLU A 49 10.55 -16.86 -3.51
N PRO A 50 11.76 -16.97 -4.09
CA PRO A 50 12.17 -15.95 -5.01
C PRO A 50 11.07 -15.97 -6.08
N GLU A 51 10.15 -15.00 -6.10
CA GLU A 51 9.36 -14.74 -7.28
C GLU A 51 10.33 -14.22 -8.35
N VAL A 52 11.27 -15.09 -8.67
CA VAL A 52 11.91 -15.10 -9.97
C VAL A 52 10.74 -15.38 -10.86
N VAL A 53 10.27 -14.36 -11.59
CA VAL A 53 9.52 -14.58 -12.82
C VAL A 53 10.14 -15.82 -13.44
N PRO A 54 9.40 -16.93 -13.66
CA PRO A 54 10.01 -18.16 -14.09
C PRO A 54 10.77 -17.88 -15.39
N VAL A 55 12.08 -17.73 -15.27
CA VAL A 55 12.97 -17.75 -16.41
C VAL A 55 13.01 -19.20 -16.83
N THR A 56 12.05 -19.57 -17.67
CA THR A 56 11.94 -20.93 -18.22
C THR A 56 13.05 -21.23 -19.24
N GLU A 57 13.98 -20.31 -19.42
CA GLU A 57 15.21 -20.53 -20.19
C GLU A 57 16.42 -20.29 -19.30
N ALA A 58 17.37 -21.24 -19.34
CA ALA A 58 18.66 -21.09 -18.69
C ALA A 58 19.24 -19.72 -19.01
N LEU A 59 19.51 -18.92 -17.97
CA LEU A 59 20.16 -17.62 -18.12
C LEU A 59 21.37 -17.79 -19.03
N PRO A 60 21.51 -17.02 -20.10
CA PRO A 60 22.71 -17.08 -20.92
C PRO A 60 23.93 -16.88 -20.03
N ALA A 61 24.99 -17.63 -20.25
CA ALA A 61 26.20 -17.64 -19.42
C ALA A 61 26.85 -16.27 -19.22
N THR A 62 26.43 -15.28 -20.02
CA THR A 62 26.80 -13.87 -19.90
C THR A 62 25.53 -13.02 -20.06
N PRO A 63 25.21 -12.08 -19.12
CA PRO A 63 24.05 -11.23 -19.28
C PRO A 63 24.19 -10.42 -20.59
N ARG A 64 23.16 -10.44 -21.41
CA ARG A 64 23.13 -9.72 -22.70
C ARG A 64 23.43 -8.23 -22.55
N TYR A 65 23.09 -7.67 -21.40
CA TYR A 65 23.34 -6.28 -21.03
C TYR A 65 23.91 -6.23 -19.60
N THR A 66 24.99 -5.52 -19.41
CA THR A 66 25.60 -5.27 -18.08
C THR A 66 25.01 -4.05 -17.39
N ASP A 67 24.43 -3.12 -18.16
CA ASP A 67 23.84 -1.86 -17.71
C ASP A 67 22.33 -1.85 -18.02
N ILE A 68 21.55 -1.40 -17.03
CA ILE A 68 20.07 -1.36 -17.13
C ILE A 68 19.61 -0.42 -18.27
N TRP A 69 20.32 0.68 -18.50
CA TRP A 69 19.96 1.63 -19.54
C TRP A 69 20.15 1.06 -20.95
N ALA A 70 21.18 0.24 -21.15
CA ALA A 70 21.38 -0.48 -22.41
C ALA A 70 20.21 -1.45 -22.68
N ARG A 71 19.75 -2.19 -21.66
CA ARG A 71 18.56 -3.04 -21.75
C ARG A 71 17.31 -2.24 -22.08
N MET A 72 17.09 -1.11 -21.40
CA MET A 72 15.94 -0.25 -21.66
C MET A 72 15.93 0.29 -23.09
N ARG A 73 17.09 0.80 -23.59
CA ARG A 73 17.21 1.30 -24.96
C ARG A 73 16.87 0.24 -25.99
N ALA A 74 17.33 -0.99 -25.79
CA ALA A 74 17.05 -2.10 -26.69
C ALA A 74 15.57 -2.54 -26.70
N GLY A 75 14.83 -2.25 -25.63
CA GLY A 75 13.42 -2.58 -25.47
C GLY A 75 12.44 -1.45 -25.81
N PHE A 76 12.91 -0.26 -26.20
CA PHE A 76 12.06 0.83 -26.66
C PHE A 76 11.37 0.49 -27.97
N ARG A 77 10.04 0.71 -28.04
CA ARG A 77 9.20 0.33 -29.20
C ARG A 77 8.33 1.45 -29.75
N LEU A 78 8.24 2.60 -29.05
CA LEU A 78 7.44 3.74 -29.51
C LEU A 78 8.27 4.56 -30.50
N GLU A 79 8.18 4.19 -31.77
CA GLU A 79 8.94 4.82 -32.85
C GLU A 79 8.41 6.22 -33.23
N GLY A 80 9.22 6.97 -34.01
CA GLY A 80 8.83 8.24 -34.62
C GLY A 80 8.78 9.46 -33.67
N GLN A 81 8.98 9.27 -32.37
CA GLN A 81 8.89 10.37 -31.40
C GLN A 81 10.17 11.20 -31.27
N ASP A 82 11.29 10.69 -31.75
CA ASP A 82 12.60 11.36 -31.69
C ASP A 82 12.66 12.65 -32.53
N GLN A 83 11.80 12.76 -33.53
CA GLN A 83 11.67 13.97 -34.38
C GLN A 83 10.60 14.96 -33.85
N ASN A 84 9.84 14.58 -32.85
CA ASN A 84 8.78 15.44 -32.28
C ASN A 84 9.41 16.65 -31.57
N ARG A 85 9.11 17.86 -32.10
CA ARG A 85 9.66 19.12 -31.60
C ARG A 85 9.27 19.42 -30.17
N GLU A 86 8.05 19.05 -29.77
CA GLU A 86 7.55 19.25 -28.42
C GLU A 86 8.28 18.33 -27.45
N VAL A 87 8.39 17.04 -27.76
CA VAL A 87 9.14 16.04 -26.96
C VAL A 87 10.57 16.52 -26.72
N ARG A 88 11.27 16.97 -27.77
CA ARG A 88 12.63 17.49 -27.63
C ARG A 88 12.72 18.78 -26.80
N ALA A 89 11.72 19.64 -26.85
CA ALA A 89 11.67 20.84 -26.01
C ALA A 89 11.49 20.49 -24.53
N VAL A 90 10.61 19.50 -24.23
CA VAL A 90 10.45 18.98 -22.88
C VAL A 90 11.74 18.30 -22.40
N ALA A 91 12.38 17.48 -23.23
CA ALA A 91 13.64 16.81 -22.92
C ALA A 91 14.74 17.81 -22.51
N ARG A 92 14.92 18.90 -23.27
CA ARG A 92 15.87 19.96 -22.91
C ARG A 92 15.60 20.55 -21.54
N ARG A 93 14.34 20.91 -21.24
CA ARG A 93 13.99 21.46 -19.92
C ARG A 93 14.24 20.49 -18.77
N LEU A 94 14.00 19.18 -18.98
CA LEU A 94 14.28 18.15 -17.98
C LEU A 94 15.80 17.97 -17.77
N ALA A 95 16.58 18.00 -18.85
CA ALA A 95 18.03 17.87 -18.82
C ALA A 95 18.69 19.06 -18.10
N GLU A 96 18.35 20.31 -18.50
CA GLU A 96 18.86 21.55 -17.89
C GLU A 96 18.65 21.60 -16.37
N ARG A 97 17.58 20.98 -15.89
CA ARG A 97 17.25 20.89 -14.45
C ARG A 97 17.85 19.66 -13.78
N GLY A 98 18.53 18.75 -14.49
CA GLY A 98 19.07 17.49 -13.96
C GLY A 98 17.99 16.57 -13.35
N ILE A 99 16.75 16.66 -13.84
CA ILE A 99 15.61 15.94 -13.23
C ILE A 99 15.75 14.44 -13.41
N VAL A 100 16.04 13.98 -14.63
CA VAL A 100 16.11 12.55 -14.95
C VAL A 100 17.26 11.88 -14.20
N GLN A 101 18.41 12.57 -14.08
CA GLN A 101 19.54 12.06 -13.30
C GLN A 101 19.18 11.83 -11.83
N ARG A 102 18.58 12.82 -11.14
CA ARG A 102 18.19 12.69 -9.74
C ARG A 102 17.12 11.61 -9.52
N ILE A 103 16.21 11.42 -10.48
CA ILE A 103 15.22 10.35 -10.41
C ILE A 103 15.90 8.99 -10.60
N ALA A 104 16.82 8.87 -11.55
CA ALA A 104 17.60 7.67 -11.80
C ALA A 104 18.45 7.27 -10.57
N GLU A 105 19.08 8.24 -9.90
CA GLU A 105 19.79 8.02 -8.64
C GLU A 105 18.86 7.50 -7.53
N ARG A 106 17.65 8.05 -7.42
CA ARG A 106 16.64 7.57 -6.46
C ARG A 106 16.14 6.18 -6.79
N ALA A 107 15.88 5.89 -8.06
CA ALA A 107 15.43 4.58 -8.51
C ALA A 107 16.47 3.49 -8.20
N GLY A 108 17.77 3.76 -8.45
CA GLY A 108 18.85 2.83 -8.13
C GLY A 108 18.52 1.41 -8.58
N GLY A 109 18.86 0.42 -7.74
CA GLY A 109 18.59 -1.00 -7.99
C GLY A 109 17.10 -1.38 -8.07
N LEU A 110 16.19 -0.51 -7.59
CA LEU A 110 14.74 -0.75 -7.72
C LEU A 110 14.27 -0.68 -9.17
N LEU A 111 14.99 0.07 -10.03
CA LEU A 111 14.69 0.16 -11.46
C LEU A 111 14.78 -1.21 -12.14
N PHE A 112 15.71 -2.06 -11.70
CA PHE A 112 15.84 -3.42 -12.23
C PHE A 112 14.54 -4.19 -12.11
N TYR A 113 13.88 -4.15 -10.94
CA TYR A 113 12.61 -4.85 -10.72
C TYR A 113 11.51 -4.40 -11.70
N VAL A 114 11.40 -3.09 -11.93
CA VAL A 114 10.38 -2.54 -12.85
C VAL A 114 10.70 -2.93 -14.29
N VAL A 115 11.96 -2.80 -14.72
CA VAL A 115 12.43 -3.18 -16.05
C VAL A 115 12.22 -4.67 -16.30
N GLU A 116 12.59 -5.52 -15.34
CA GLU A 116 12.36 -6.97 -15.40
C GLU A 116 10.87 -7.31 -15.57
N SER A 117 10.01 -6.65 -14.77
CA SER A 117 8.56 -6.87 -14.83
C SER A 117 7.94 -6.46 -16.18
N VAL A 118 8.45 -5.41 -16.81
CA VAL A 118 8.03 -4.95 -18.16
C VAL A 118 8.51 -5.93 -19.24
N ASP A 119 9.79 -6.32 -19.17
CA ASP A 119 10.43 -7.19 -20.15
C ASP A 119 9.81 -8.60 -20.15
N ALA A 120 9.61 -9.19 -18.96
CA ALA A 120 8.99 -10.50 -18.79
C ALA A 120 7.57 -10.61 -19.38
N ARG A 121 6.87 -9.46 -19.50
CA ARG A 121 5.54 -9.38 -20.14
C ARG A 121 5.62 -9.04 -21.62
N GLY A 122 6.80 -8.86 -22.16
CA GLY A 122 7.00 -8.46 -23.55
C GLY A 122 6.41 -7.08 -23.87
N LEU A 123 6.35 -6.17 -22.90
CA LEU A 123 5.78 -4.83 -23.04
C LEU A 123 6.83 -3.82 -23.54
N PRO A 124 6.41 -2.68 -24.13
CA PRO A 124 7.34 -1.59 -24.48
C PRO A 124 8.06 -1.07 -23.25
N MET A 125 9.38 -0.94 -23.36
CA MET A 125 10.22 -0.55 -22.22
C MET A 125 9.98 0.91 -21.75
N GLU A 126 9.33 1.72 -22.57
CA GLU A 126 8.85 3.05 -22.22
C GLU A 126 7.94 3.03 -20.98
N LEU A 127 7.21 1.92 -20.76
CA LEU A 127 6.33 1.79 -19.59
C LEU A 127 7.10 1.76 -18.26
N ALA A 128 8.36 1.33 -18.25
CA ALA A 128 9.22 1.40 -17.07
C ALA A 128 9.58 2.85 -16.68
N LEU A 129 9.32 3.82 -17.56
CA LEU A 129 9.54 5.24 -17.30
C LEU A 129 8.34 5.97 -16.69
N LEU A 130 7.17 5.33 -16.57
CA LEU A 130 6.01 5.96 -15.95
C LEU A 130 6.28 6.42 -14.51
N PRO A 131 6.91 5.62 -13.63
CA PRO A 131 7.25 6.07 -12.28
C PRO A 131 8.16 7.30 -12.24
N PHE A 132 8.96 7.55 -13.28
CA PHE A 132 9.75 8.77 -13.40
C PHE A 132 8.88 10.02 -13.52
N VAL A 133 7.75 9.91 -14.21
CA VAL A 133 6.81 11.03 -14.46
C VAL A 133 5.78 11.14 -13.36
N GLU A 134 5.30 10.02 -12.83
CA GLU A 134 4.27 9.93 -11.80
C GLU A 134 4.74 10.50 -10.45
N SER A 135 5.83 9.97 -9.93
CA SER A 135 6.29 10.27 -8.57
C SER A 135 7.76 10.70 -8.50
N GLY A 136 8.47 10.72 -9.64
CA GLY A 136 9.93 10.77 -9.63
C GLY A 136 10.53 9.54 -8.93
N PHE A 137 9.89 8.38 -9.06
CA PHE A 137 10.29 7.11 -8.45
C PHE A 137 10.28 7.12 -6.90
N ALA A 138 9.45 7.95 -6.27
CA ALA A 138 9.32 7.98 -4.82
C ALA A 138 8.26 6.95 -4.35
N LEU A 139 8.70 5.94 -3.58
CA LEU A 139 7.83 4.86 -3.12
C LEU A 139 6.76 5.35 -2.12
N ASP A 140 7.06 6.40 -1.36
CA ASP A 140 6.19 6.98 -0.34
C ASP A 140 5.39 8.21 -0.82
N ALA A 141 5.50 8.55 -2.10
CA ALA A 141 4.82 9.72 -2.67
C ALA A 141 3.32 9.69 -2.41
N ALA A 142 2.77 10.88 -2.14
CA ALA A 142 1.34 11.14 -2.04
C ALA A 142 0.99 12.44 -2.77
N SER A 143 -0.05 12.43 -3.59
CA SER A 143 -0.55 13.62 -4.28
C SER A 143 -1.73 14.25 -3.54
N HIS A 144 -2.10 15.48 -3.93
CA HIS A 144 -3.32 16.13 -3.43
C HIS A 144 -4.61 15.39 -3.84
N ALA A 145 -4.55 14.57 -4.89
CA ALA A 145 -5.65 13.74 -5.35
C ALA A 145 -5.66 12.34 -4.71
N GLU A 146 -4.96 12.15 -3.56
CA GLU A 146 -4.87 10.90 -2.83
C GLU A 146 -4.29 9.73 -3.66
N ALA A 147 -3.50 10.04 -4.70
CA ALA A 147 -2.72 9.03 -5.41
C ALA A 147 -1.42 8.74 -4.65
N HIS A 148 -1.02 7.47 -4.55
CA HIS A 148 0.11 7.04 -3.72
C HIS A 148 1.10 6.14 -4.44
N GLY A 149 2.36 6.19 -3.98
CA GLY A 149 3.44 5.30 -4.37
C GLY A 149 4.11 5.67 -5.68
N ALA A 150 5.02 4.80 -6.15
CA ALA A 150 5.80 5.03 -7.36
C ALA A 150 4.91 5.20 -8.62
N TRP A 151 3.80 4.48 -8.68
CA TRP A 151 2.86 4.42 -9.78
C TRP A 151 1.64 5.34 -9.63
N GLN A 152 1.55 6.09 -8.54
CA GLN A 152 0.48 7.06 -8.23
C GLN A 152 -0.95 6.49 -8.40
N PHE A 153 -1.20 5.32 -7.81
CA PHE A 153 -2.55 4.76 -7.79
C PHE A 153 -3.49 5.56 -6.90
N ILE A 154 -4.68 5.91 -7.42
CA ILE A 154 -5.82 6.30 -6.59
C ILE A 154 -6.50 5.04 -6.02
N GLU A 155 -7.18 5.17 -4.87
CA GLU A 155 -7.74 4.03 -4.15
C GLU A 155 -8.75 3.22 -4.97
N SER A 156 -9.64 3.89 -5.72
CA SER A 156 -10.64 3.21 -6.54
C SER A 156 -10.02 2.30 -7.62
N THR A 157 -8.99 2.79 -8.32
CA THR A 157 -8.28 1.99 -9.32
C THR A 157 -7.48 0.88 -8.65
N ALA A 158 -6.79 1.17 -7.53
CA ALA A 158 -6.01 0.20 -6.78
C ALA A 158 -6.83 -1.03 -6.36
N ARG A 159 -8.05 -0.81 -5.86
CA ARG A 159 -8.97 -1.90 -5.46
C ARG A 159 -9.38 -2.81 -6.61
N ASN A 160 -9.52 -2.27 -7.84
CA ASN A 160 -9.86 -3.06 -9.02
C ASN A 160 -8.72 -4.02 -9.44
N TYR A 161 -7.49 -3.75 -8.99
CA TYR A 161 -6.29 -4.55 -9.31
C TYR A 161 -5.70 -5.25 -8.08
N GLU A 162 -6.53 -5.52 -7.07
CA GLU A 162 -6.17 -6.27 -5.86
C GLU A 162 -5.00 -5.65 -5.06
N VAL A 163 -4.84 -4.33 -5.14
CA VAL A 163 -3.88 -3.60 -4.31
C VAL A 163 -4.45 -3.42 -2.92
N GLY A 164 -3.84 -4.06 -1.93
CA GLY A 164 -4.32 -4.08 -0.55
C GLY A 164 -4.20 -2.72 0.15
N ILE A 165 -5.32 -2.21 0.67
CA ILE A 165 -5.35 -0.97 1.46
C ILE A 165 -6.18 -1.23 2.70
N ASP A 166 -5.52 -1.24 3.86
CA ASP A 166 -6.16 -1.48 5.15
C ASP A 166 -5.44 -0.73 6.30
N ARG A 167 -5.75 -1.11 7.55
CA ARG A 167 -5.15 -0.52 8.75
C ARG A 167 -3.64 -0.79 8.87
N PHE A 168 -3.16 -1.90 8.31
CA PHE A 168 -1.79 -2.40 8.49
C PHE A 168 -0.88 -2.03 7.33
N ARG A 169 -1.46 -1.89 6.11
CA ARG A 169 -0.70 -1.66 4.89
C ARG A 169 -1.43 -0.75 3.90
N ASP A 170 -0.64 -0.17 3.00
CA ASP A 170 -1.11 0.50 1.79
C ASP A 170 -0.21 0.07 0.62
N ASP A 171 -0.64 -0.97 -0.09
CA ASP A 171 0.18 -1.60 -1.13
C ASP A 171 0.30 -0.76 -2.41
N ARG A 172 -0.33 0.40 -2.50
CA ARG A 172 -0.03 1.40 -3.52
C ARG A 172 1.42 1.88 -3.41
N ARG A 173 1.99 1.84 -2.20
CA ARG A 173 3.39 2.17 -1.88
C ARG A 173 4.32 0.96 -1.92
N ASN A 174 3.80 -0.22 -2.17
CA ASN A 174 4.58 -1.44 -2.37
C ASN A 174 5.00 -1.54 -3.83
N LEU A 175 6.29 -1.43 -4.14
CA LEU A 175 6.76 -1.43 -5.52
C LEU A 175 6.38 -2.73 -6.25
N VAL A 176 6.46 -3.88 -5.56
CA VAL A 176 6.16 -5.20 -6.15
C VAL A 176 4.69 -5.29 -6.56
N VAL A 177 3.79 -5.00 -5.61
CA VAL A 177 2.34 -5.10 -5.83
C VAL A 177 1.86 -4.04 -6.81
N SER A 178 2.31 -2.79 -6.66
CA SER A 178 1.88 -1.69 -7.51
C SER A 178 2.42 -1.79 -8.94
N THR A 179 3.64 -2.34 -9.15
CA THR A 179 4.16 -2.59 -10.50
C THR A 179 3.31 -3.63 -11.23
N ARG A 180 2.99 -4.78 -10.58
CA ARG A 180 2.09 -5.78 -11.16
C ARG A 180 0.76 -5.13 -11.58
N ALA A 181 0.12 -4.43 -10.66
CA ALA A 181 -1.18 -3.79 -10.88
C ALA A 181 -1.13 -2.73 -12.01
N ALA A 182 -0.07 -1.91 -12.07
CA ALA A 182 0.10 -0.90 -13.10
C ALA A 182 0.27 -1.50 -14.48
N LEU A 183 1.05 -2.57 -14.60
CA LEU A 183 1.24 -3.26 -15.87
C LEU A 183 -0.04 -3.99 -16.32
N ASP A 184 -0.79 -4.59 -15.39
CA ASP A 184 -2.11 -5.20 -15.68
C ASP A 184 -3.09 -4.13 -16.21
N TYR A 185 -3.14 -2.96 -15.56
CA TYR A 185 -3.98 -1.84 -15.99
C TYR A 185 -3.56 -1.30 -17.36
N LEU A 186 -2.27 -1.08 -17.59
CA LEU A 186 -1.75 -0.60 -18.88
C LEU A 186 -2.01 -1.60 -20.02
N GLN A 187 -1.89 -2.92 -19.77
CA GLN A 187 -2.24 -3.94 -20.75
C GLN A 187 -3.72 -3.92 -21.09
N MET A 188 -4.60 -3.77 -20.09
CA MET A 188 -6.03 -3.62 -20.32
C MET A 188 -6.34 -2.38 -21.16
N LEU A 189 -5.75 -1.23 -20.81
CA LEU A 189 -5.91 0.02 -21.56
C LEU A 189 -5.42 -0.10 -23.01
N HIS A 190 -4.29 -0.76 -23.22
CA HIS A 190 -3.79 -1.04 -24.57
C HIS A 190 -4.74 -1.97 -25.34
N GLY A 191 -5.29 -2.98 -24.69
CA GLY A 191 -6.31 -3.84 -25.29
C GLY A 191 -7.56 -3.09 -25.75
N MET A 192 -7.94 -2.00 -25.01
CA MET A 192 -9.08 -1.14 -25.40
C MET A 192 -8.79 -0.24 -26.59
N PHE A 193 -7.58 0.32 -26.67
CA PHE A 193 -7.28 1.40 -27.62
C PHE A 193 -6.36 1.00 -28.77
N GLY A 194 -5.60 -0.09 -28.65
CA GLY A 194 -4.63 -0.54 -29.64
C GLY A 194 -3.41 0.37 -29.82
N ASP A 195 -3.27 1.41 -28.98
CA ASP A 195 -2.22 2.42 -29.05
C ASP A 195 -1.67 2.71 -27.65
N TRP A 196 -0.35 2.60 -27.47
CA TRP A 196 0.29 2.81 -26.17
C TRP A 196 0.25 4.27 -25.70
N GLN A 197 0.23 5.25 -26.59
CA GLN A 197 0.12 6.66 -26.19
C GLN A 197 -1.29 6.96 -25.69
N LEU A 198 -2.32 6.36 -26.32
CA LEU A 198 -3.70 6.41 -25.82
C LEU A 198 -3.83 5.66 -24.46
N ALA A 199 -3.18 4.51 -24.32
CA ALA A 199 -3.16 3.78 -23.05
C ALA A 199 -2.49 4.59 -21.93
N MET A 200 -1.35 5.22 -22.18
CA MET A 200 -0.69 6.12 -21.22
C MET A 200 -1.56 7.34 -20.89
N ALA A 201 -2.22 7.95 -21.87
CA ALA A 201 -3.16 9.04 -21.63
C ALA A 201 -4.34 8.61 -20.75
N ALA A 202 -4.87 7.39 -21.00
CA ALA A 202 -5.96 6.82 -20.21
C ALA A 202 -5.53 6.43 -18.79
N TYR A 203 -4.29 5.99 -18.60
CA TYR A 203 -3.72 5.77 -17.27
C TYR A 203 -3.77 7.05 -16.42
N ASN A 204 -3.46 8.21 -17.03
CA ASN A 204 -3.44 9.49 -16.34
C ASN A 204 -4.85 10.10 -16.13
N CYS A 205 -5.75 10.10 -17.15
CA CYS A 205 -7.04 10.78 -17.04
C CYS A 205 -8.28 9.88 -17.04
N GLY A 206 -8.07 8.57 -17.04
CA GLY A 206 -9.13 7.57 -17.07
C GLY A 206 -9.57 7.17 -18.47
N GLU A 207 -9.89 5.89 -18.65
CA GLU A 207 -10.30 5.28 -19.93
C GLU A 207 -11.57 5.87 -20.51
N ARG A 208 -12.54 6.22 -19.66
CA ARG A 208 -13.81 6.81 -20.10
C ARG A 208 -13.60 8.16 -20.79
N ARG A 209 -12.66 8.95 -20.30
CA ARG A 209 -12.33 10.25 -20.87
C ARG A 209 -11.70 10.09 -22.24
N VAL A 210 -10.70 9.23 -22.36
CA VAL A 210 -10.02 8.96 -23.64
C VAL A 210 -11.01 8.40 -24.66
N GLN A 211 -11.88 7.46 -24.27
CA GLN A 211 -12.92 6.91 -25.14
C GLN A 211 -13.88 7.97 -25.66
N ALA A 212 -14.34 8.87 -24.79
CA ALA A 212 -15.24 9.95 -25.19
C ALA A 212 -14.60 10.91 -26.22
N ASP A 213 -13.29 11.20 -26.07
CA ASP A 213 -12.57 12.07 -27.02
C ASP A 213 -12.27 11.32 -28.33
N ILE A 214 -12.00 10.01 -28.32
CA ILE A 214 -11.90 9.15 -29.51
C ILE A 214 -13.23 9.18 -30.27
N ASP A 215 -14.37 8.95 -29.61
CA ASP A 215 -15.69 8.95 -30.24
C ASP A 215 -16.04 10.32 -30.82
N ARG A 216 -15.61 11.39 -30.16
CA ARG A 216 -15.75 12.77 -30.66
C ARG A 216 -15.02 12.99 -31.98
N VAL A 217 -13.82 12.42 -32.12
CA VAL A 217 -12.98 12.57 -33.34
C VAL A 217 -13.50 11.63 -34.44
N ARG A 218 -13.94 10.42 -34.10
CA ARG A 218 -14.60 9.50 -35.04
C ARG A 218 -15.83 10.11 -35.72
N ARG A 219 -16.66 10.82 -34.95
CA ARG A 219 -17.82 11.55 -35.49
C ARG A 219 -17.44 12.66 -36.49
N ARG A 220 -16.17 13.03 -36.54
CA ARG A 220 -15.61 14.01 -37.52
C ARG A 220 -14.93 13.37 -38.72
N GLY A 221 -15.06 12.02 -38.87
CA GLY A 221 -14.55 11.29 -40.02
C GLY A 221 -13.16 10.69 -39.87
N VAL A 222 -12.56 10.71 -38.68
CA VAL A 222 -11.27 10.00 -38.43
C VAL A 222 -11.59 8.58 -37.98
N GLU A 223 -11.29 7.58 -38.81
CA GLU A 223 -11.64 6.18 -38.55
C GLU A 223 -10.87 5.58 -37.36
N ASN A 224 -9.55 5.79 -37.34
CA ASN A 224 -8.63 5.27 -36.31
C ASN A 224 -7.90 6.40 -35.60
N PRO A 225 -8.56 7.12 -34.65
CA PRO A 225 -7.92 8.21 -33.94
C PRO A 225 -6.80 7.74 -33.05
N GLY A 226 -5.59 8.32 -33.22
CA GLY A 226 -4.46 8.18 -32.33
C GLY A 226 -4.40 9.31 -31.30
N PHE A 227 -3.34 9.29 -30.47
CA PHE A 227 -3.13 10.32 -29.44
C PHE A 227 -3.09 11.75 -30.04
N ALA A 228 -2.42 11.95 -31.18
CA ALA A 228 -2.32 13.26 -31.84
C ALA A 228 -3.67 13.85 -32.22
N ASP A 229 -4.65 13.02 -32.56
CA ASP A 229 -5.98 13.47 -32.99
C ASP A 229 -6.81 13.96 -31.81
N ILE A 230 -6.65 13.36 -30.63
CA ILE A 230 -7.45 13.66 -29.45
C ILE A 230 -6.77 14.60 -28.45
N VAL A 231 -5.44 14.80 -28.53
CA VAL A 231 -4.63 15.52 -27.52
C VAL A 231 -5.23 16.89 -27.15
N ARG A 232 -5.76 17.65 -28.11
CA ARG A 232 -6.35 18.97 -27.89
C ARG A 232 -7.60 18.97 -27.00
N PHE A 233 -8.27 17.81 -26.85
CA PHE A 233 -9.49 17.66 -26.06
C PHE A 233 -9.20 17.10 -24.65
N LEU A 234 -8.02 16.51 -24.44
CA LEU A 234 -7.59 15.98 -23.17
C LEU A 234 -7.39 17.10 -22.11
N PRO A 235 -7.44 16.78 -20.81
CA PRO A 235 -7.07 17.71 -19.75
C PRO A 235 -5.66 18.29 -19.95
N PRO A 236 -5.38 19.53 -19.53
CA PRO A 236 -4.06 20.15 -19.69
C PRO A 236 -2.92 19.29 -19.16
N GLU A 237 -3.09 18.64 -18.01
CA GLU A 237 -2.12 17.73 -17.43
C GLU A 237 -1.83 16.55 -18.35
N THR A 238 -2.86 15.89 -18.87
CA THR A 238 -2.73 14.72 -19.75
C THR A 238 -2.08 15.06 -21.09
N ARG A 239 -2.33 16.29 -21.60
CA ARG A 239 -1.66 16.76 -22.83
C ARG A 239 -0.14 16.80 -22.70
N GLU A 240 0.36 17.10 -21.49
CA GLU A 240 1.80 17.15 -21.19
C GLU A 240 2.35 15.79 -20.73
N TYR A 241 1.49 14.90 -20.24
CA TYR A 241 1.88 13.63 -19.61
C TYR A 241 2.62 12.71 -20.59
N VAL A 242 1.97 12.36 -21.71
CA VAL A 242 2.57 11.48 -22.73
C VAL A 242 3.85 12.10 -23.33
N PRO A 243 3.87 13.38 -23.77
CA PRO A 243 5.12 14.03 -24.18
C PRO A 243 6.23 14.01 -23.13
N ARG A 244 5.89 14.05 -21.84
CA ARG A 244 6.88 13.99 -20.75
C ARG A 244 7.50 12.61 -20.63
N ILE A 245 6.73 11.53 -20.75
CA ILE A 245 7.25 10.15 -20.77
C ILE A 245 8.17 9.96 -21.97
N LEU A 246 7.74 10.40 -23.15
CA LEU A 246 8.53 10.32 -24.38
C LEU A 246 9.81 11.17 -24.31
N ALA A 247 9.77 12.30 -23.59
CA ALA A 247 10.95 13.12 -23.33
C ALA A 247 11.97 12.42 -22.41
N VAL A 248 11.50 11.74 -21.35
CA VAL A 248 12.36 10.90 -20.49
C VAL A 248 12.97 9.77 -21.32
N ARG A 249 12.17 9.07 -22.13
CA ARG A 249 12.65 8.05 -23.07
C ARG A 249 13.74 8.61 -23.99
N HIS A 250 13.52 9.78 -24.57
CA HIS A 250 14.45 10.42 -25.48
C HIS A 250 15.79 10.78 -24.79
N LEU A 251 15.76 11.25 -23.54
CA LEU A 251 16.96 11.50 -22.74
C LEU A 251 17.71 10.22 -22.39
N VAL A 252 17.01 9.15 -22.05
CA VAL A 252 17.62 7.83 -21.77
C VAL A 252 18.24 7.26 -23.06
N ALA A 253 17.60 7.48 -24.22
CA ALA A 253 18.10 7.01 -25.52
C ALA A 253 19.33 7.79 -25.97
N ASN A 254 19.40 9.10 -25.70
CA ASN A 254 20.41 10.02 -26.25
C ASN A 254 20.99 10.93 -25.15
N PRO A 255 21.55 10.39 -24.05
CA PRO A 255 21.95 11.19 -22.90
C PRO A 255 23.06 12.19 -23.24
N GLU A 256 24.02 11.80 -24.08
CA GLU A 256 25.15 12.64 -24.50
C GLU A 256 24.69 13.89 -25.26
N ALA A 257 23.65 13.77 -26.11
CA ALA A 257 23.13 14.91 -26.90
C ALA A 257 22.57 16.03 -26.00
N TYR A 258 22.34 15.75 -24.73
CA TYR A 258 21.78 16.66 -23.73
C TYR A 258 22.70 16.89 -22.52
N ALA A 259 23.95 16.43 -22.60
CA ALA A 259 24.92 16.46 -21.50
C ALA A 259 24.35 15.86 -20.18
N VAL A 260 23.52 14.83 -20.29
CA VAL A 260 22.95 14.09 -19.17
C VAL A 260 23.86 12.93 -18.82
N SER A 261 24.28 12.86 -17.54
CA SER A 261 25.01 11.72 -16.99
C SER A 261 24.05 10.83 -16.22
N LEU A 262 23.71 9.67 -16.77
CA LEU A 262 22.91 8.68 -16.06
C LEU A 262 23.81 7.90 -15.09
N PRO A 263 23.35 7.62 -13.85
CA PRO A 263 24.12 6.80 -12.92
C PRO A 263 24.28 5.38 -13.47
N ILE A 264 25.37 4.72 -13.11
CA ILE A 264 25.58 3.31 -13.44
C ILE A 264 24.66 2.48 -12.56
N ILE A 265 23.72 1.78 -13.20
CA ILE A 265 22.80 0.83 -12.53
C ILE A 265 23.03 -0.53 -13.17
N PRO A 266 23.58 -1.52 -12.43
CA PRO A 266 23.79 -2.86 -12.95
C PRO A 266 22.48 -3.49 -13.43
N ASN A 267 22.52 -4.24 -14.53
CA ASN A 267 21.39 -5.07 -14.95
C ASN A 267 21.40 -6.40 -14.19
N ALA A 268 21.26 -6.30 -12.88
CA ALA A 268 21.22 -7.41 -11.94
C ALA A 268 20.32 -7.05 -10.75
N PRO A 269 19.63 -8.02 -10.14
CA PRO A 269 18.79 -7.77 -8.99
C PRO A 269 19.65 -7.34 -7.78
N GLU A 270 19.29 -6.23 -7.14
CA GLU A 270 19.89 -5.77 -5.87
C GLU A 270 19.06 -6.24 -4.67
N TYR A 271 17.78 -6.50 -4.91
CA TYR A 271 16.80 -6.85 -3.90
C TYR A 271 16.14 -8.18 -4.21
N THR A 272 15.79 -8.91 -3.14
CA THR A 272 14.95 -10.11 -3.19
C THR A 272 13.53 -9.74 -2.75
N VAL A 273 12.53 -10.28 -3.43
CA VAL A 273 11.14 -10.24 -2.96
C VAL A 273 10.94 -11.34 -1.94
N VAL A 274 10.60 -10.96 -0.71
CA VAL A 274 10.29 -11.89 0.38
C VAL A 274 8.80 -11.81 0.69
N GLN A 275 8.12 -12.95 0.67
CA GLN A 275 6.72 -13.05 1.05
C GLN A 275 6.61 -13.46 2.52
N VAL A 276 5.79 -12.74 3.29
CA VAL A 276 5.63 -12.95 4.74
C VAL A 276 4.27 -13.55 5.00
N HIS A 277 4.23 -14.83 5.42
CA HIS A 277 3.01 -15.61 5.67
C HIS A 277 2.61 -15.70 7.15
N ARG A 278 3.38 -15.08 8.05
CA ARG A 278 3.10 -15.08 9.49
C ARG A 278 2.96 -13.69 10.05
N ASP A 279 2.22 -13.61 11.14
CA ASP A 279 2.19 -12.39 11.95
C ASP A 279 3.58 -12.18 12.59
N ILE A 280 4.17 -11.02 12.36
CA ILE A 280 5.50 -10.67 12.86
C ILE A 280 5.62 -9.15 13.11
N ASP A 281 6.29 -8.79 14.18
CA ASP A 281 6.65 -7.40 14.44
C ASP A 281 7.62 -6.88 13.38
N VAL A 282 7.33 -5.70 12.82
CA VAL A 282 8.22 -5.03 11.85
C VAL A 282 9.63 -4.85 12.42
N SER A 283 9.74 -4.50 13.70
CA SER A 283 11.04 -4.35 14.39
C SER A 283 11.77 -5.68 14.57
N LEU A 284 11.06 -6.78 14.77
CA LEU A 284 11.65 -8.11 14.85
C LEU A 284 12.16 -8.54 13.48
N LEU A 285 11.33 -8.42 12.43
CA LEU A 285 11.72 -8.76 11.07
C LEU A 285 12.96 -7.96 10.64
N ALA A 286 12.99 -6.65 10.89
CA ALA A 286 14.16 -5.83 10.59
C ALA A 286 15.42 -6.35 11.31
N ARG A 287 15.32 -6.65 12.60
CA ARG A 287 16.44 -7.17 13.39
C ARG A 287 16.92 -8.53 12.88
N LEU A 288 16.00 -9.44 12.54
CA LEU A 288 16.34 -10.76 11.97
C LEU A 288 17.03 -10.62 10.61
N ALA A 289 16.65 -9.61 9.82
CA ALA A 289 17.27 -9.27 8.54
C ALA A 289 18.57 -8.45 8.68
N GLY A 290 19.05 -8.16 9.90
CA GLY A 290 20.23 -7.34 10.11
C GLY A 290 20.06 -5.87 9.69
N MET A 291 18.82 -5.38 9.65
CA MET A 291 18.46 -4.03 9.24
C MET A 291 17.94 -3.19 10.42
N THR A 292 18.02 -1.86 10.30
CA THR A 292 17.22 -0.99 11.17
C THR A 292 15.76 -0.98 10.70
N ARG A 293 14.84 -0.75 11.64
CA ARG A 293 13.42 -0.61 11.30
C ARG A 293 13.17 0.49 10.26
N GLU A 294 13.89 1.60 10.40
CA GLU A 294 13.78 2.76 9.50
C GLU A 294 14.26 2.41 8.08
N ALA A 295 15.33 1.63 7.94
CA ALA A 295 15.82 1.16 6.64
C ALA A 295 14.82 0.21 5.98
N LEU A 296 14.26 -0.75 6.74
CA LEU A 296 13.23 -1.65 6.26
C LEU A 296 11.98 -0.90 5.78
N VAL A 297 11.46 0.05 6.57
CA VAL A 297 10.25 0.81 6.24
C VAL A 297 10.49 1.79 5.09
N ARG A 298 11.67 2.42 4.98
CA ARG A 298 12.00 3.25 3.81
C ARG A 298 11.96 2.47 2.51
N LEU A 299 12.44 1.23 2.53
CA LEU A 299 12.40 0.33 1.37
C LEU A 299 10.99 -0.21 1.10
N ASN A 300 10.18 -0.36 2.17
CA ASN A 300 8.83 -0.91 2.13
C ASN A 300 7.81 0.04 2.80
N PRO A 301 7.56 1.23 2.23
CA PRO A 301 6.68 2.23 2.86
C PRO A 301 5.19 1.85 2.82
N SER A 302 4.84 0.70 2.27
CA SER A 302 3.51 0.11 2.40
C SER A 302 3.18 -0.30 3.84
N LEU A 303 4.18 -0.54 4.69
CA LEU A 303 4.02 -0.95 6.08
C LEU A 303 3.54 0.24 6.94
N LYS A 304 2.26 0.25 7.32
CA LYS A 304 1.63 1.33 8.11
C LYS A 304 1.62 1.06 9.61
N ALA A 305 1.71 -0.20 10.00
CA ALA A 305 1.58 -0.64 11.38
C ALA A 305 2.89 -1.24 11.91
N PRO A 306 3.07 -1.36 13.23
CA PRO A 306 4.24 -1.98 13.82
C PRO A 306 4.27 -3.51 13.66
N VAL A 307 3.21 -4.13 13.15
CA VAL A 307 3.06 -5.57 12.94
C VAL A 307 2.62 -5.85 11.51
N ILE A 308 3.18 -6.90 10.92
CA ILE A 308 2.79 -7.47 9.63
C ILE A 308 1.77 -8.58 9.92
N ILE A 309 0.68 -8.60 9.18
CA ILE A 309 -0.36 -9.63 9.26
C ILE A 309 -0.10 -10.65 8.16
N GLY A 310 0.33 -11.86 8.53
CA GLY A 310 0.82 -12.90 7.61
C GLY A 310 -0.21 -13.33 6.57
N ARG A 311 -1.48 -13.48 6.96
CA ARG A 311 -2.56 -13.83 6.01
C ARG A 311 -2.81 -12.83 4.88
N HIS A 312 -2.16 -11.66 4.90
CA HIS A 312 -2.23 -10.69 3.81
C HIS A 312 -1.18 -10.93 2.73
N ASP A 313 -0.36 -11.99 2.85
CA ASP A 313 0.70 -12.37 1.92
C ASP A 313 1.57 -11.17 1.54
N VAL A 314 2.07 -10.48 2.57
CA VAL A 314 2.78 -9.21 2.41
C VAL A 314 4.11 -9.46 1.72
N LYS A 315 4.29 -8.86 0.55
CA LYS A 315 5.54 -8.89 -0.21
C LYS A 315 6.44 -7.74 0.20
N LEU A 316 7.70 -8.04 0.51
CA LEU A 316 8.71 -7.06 0.92
C LEU A 316 9.92 -7.14 0.01
N LEU A 317 10.56 -6.00 -0.22
CA LEU A 317 11.89 -5.95 -0.81
C LEU A 317 12.94 -5.96 0.29
N LEU A 318 13.91 -6.83 0.18
CA LEU A 318 15.08 -6.87 1.06
C LEU A 318 16.36 -6.96 0.22
N PRO A 319 17.47 -6.32 0.63
CA PRO A 319 18.78 -6.58 0.04
C PRO A 319 19.12 -8.08 0.15
N HIS A 320 19.80 -8.66 -0.84
CA HIS A 320 20.14 -10.09 -0.84
C HIS A 320 20.80 -10.56 0.46
N GLN A 321 21.77 -9.78 0.96
CA GLN A 321 22.44 -10.12 2.21
C GLN A 321 21.46 -10.12 3.40
N ALA A 322 20.54 -9.18 3.45
CA ALA A 322 19.52 -9.12 4.50
C ALA A 322 18.55 -10.30 4.43
N THR A 323 18.23 -10.78 3.22
CA THR A 323 17.40 -11.96 3.02
C THR A 323 18.08 -13.22 3.57
N SER A 324 19.36 -13.44 3.28
CA SER A 324 20.12 -14.57 3.82
C SER A 324 20.16 -14.56 5.34
N LEU A 325 20.47 -13.40 5.94
CA LEU A 325 20.46 -13.22 7.40
C LEU A 325 19.08 -13.48 8.01
N LEU A 326 18.01 -13.04 7.33
CA LEU A 326 16.63 -13.28 7.77
C LEU A 326 16.35 -14.78 7.88
N VAL A 327 16.68 -15.55 6.84
CA VAL A 327 16.48 -17.01 6.82
C VAL A 327 17.20 -17.68 7.96
N ASP A 328 18.51 -17.41 8.10
CA ASP A 328 19.36 -18.03 9.12
C ASP A 328 18.86 -17.69 10.54
N ASN A 329 18.54 -16.42 10.79
CA ASN A 329 18.09 -15.96 12.10
C ASN A 329 16.67 -16.43 12.43
N MET A 330 15.79 -16.61 11.44
CA MET A 330 14.46 -17.15 11.68
C MET A 330 14.51 -18.62 12.10
N ALA A 331 15.42 -19.42 11.54
CA ALA A 331 15.57 -20.84 11.86
C ALA A 331 15.94 -21.08 13.34
N VAL A 332 16.58 -20.11 14.00
CA VAL A 332 17.02 -20.21 15.40
C VAL A 332 16.24 -19.32 16.36
N HIS A 333 15.24 -18.58 15.87
CA HIS A 333 14.48 -17.66 16.70
C HIS A 333 13.51 -18.40 17.63
N ALA A 334 13.70 -18.23 18.94
CA ALA A 334 12.89 -18.87 19.98
C ALA A 334 11.97 -17.90 20.76
N GLY A 335 11.98 -16.60 20.40
CA GLY A 335 11.18 -15.58 21.09
C GLY A 335 9.77 -15.39 20.49
N PRO A 336 8.96 -14.50 21.07
CA PRO A 336 7.67 -14.16 20.51
C PRO A 336 7.83 -13.46 19.16
N TRP A 337 6.99 -13.84 18.20
CA TRP A 337 6.96 -13.22 16.86
C TRP A 337 6.22 -11.90 16.85
N VAL A 338 5.23 -11.75 17.73
CA VAL A 338 4.41 -10.55 17.90
C VAL A 338 4.40 -10.12 19.35
N THR A 339 4.70 -8.86 19.60
CA THR A 339 4.65 -8.24 20.94
C THR A 339 3.53 -7.20 21.06
N TRP A 340 2.63 -7.17 20.09
CA TRP A 340 1.48 -6.28 20.04
C TRP A 340 0.18 -7.05 20.29
N ARG A 341 -0.81 -6.35 20.85
CA ARG A 341 -2.19 -6.81 20.98
C ARG A 341 -3.15 -5.77 20.44
N MET A 342 -4.36 -6.19 20.13
CA MET A 342 -5.43 -5.31 19.68
C MET A 342 -6.35 -4.92 20.82
N LEU A 343 -6.79 -3.66 20.81
CA LEU A 343 -7.80 -3.13 21.70
C LEU A 343 -8.92 -2.50 20.86
N ARG A 344 -10.15 -3.02 20.98
CA ARG A 344 -11.32 -2.39 20.37
C ARG A 344 -11.86 -1.29 21.28
N ILE A 345 -12.12 -0.13 20.70
CA ILE A 345 -12.70 1.01 21.41
C ILE A 345 -14.23 0.86 21.45
N THR A 346 -14.79 0.77 22.65
CA THR A 346 -16.24 0.62 22.90
C THR A 346 -16.89 1.91 23.36
N ARG A 347 -16.11 2.93 23.73
CA ARG A 347 -16.53 4.30 24.06
C ARG A 347 -15.46 5.28 23.57
N PRO A 348 -15.83 6.51 23.19
CA PRO A 348 -14.84 7.50 22.79
C PRO A 348 -13.75 7.67 23.85
N ALA A 349 -12.49 7.70 23.43
CA ALA A 349 -11.37 7.75 24.36
C ALA A 349 -10.23 8.64 23.84
N LYS A 350 -9.65 9.43 24.75
CA LYS A 350 -8.44 10.21 24.46
C LYS A 350 -7.20 9.32 24.52
N PRO A 351 -6.16 9.60 23.74
CA PRO A 351 -4.91 8.83 23.79
C PRO A 351 -4.32 8.71 25.19
N ALA A 352 -4.38 9.78 25.98
CA ALA A 352 -3.89 9.80 27.36
C ALA A 352 -4.64 8.81 28.27
N GLU A 353 -5.97 8.71 28.13
CA GLU A 353 -6.78 7.75 28.91
C GLU A 353 -6.43 6.29 28.56
N ILE A 354 -6.17 6.02 27.27
CA ILE A 354 -5.72 4.69 26.83
C ILE A 354 -4.34 4.37 27.39
N ALA A 355 -3.42 5.34 27.34
CA ALA A 355 -2.06 5.22 27.86
C ALA A 355 -2.07 4.90 29.36
N GLU A 356 -2.82 5.68 30.15
CA GLU A 356 -2.94 5.52 31.60
C GLU A 356 -3.53 4.16 32.00
N ARG A 357 -4.70 3.79 31.43
CA ARG A 357 -5.36 2.50 31.73
C ARG A 357 -4.50 1.29 31.39
N ASN A 358 -3.69 1.39 30.36
CA ASN A 358 -2.83 0.28 29.93
C ASN A 358 -1.41 0.38 30.49
N ARG A 359 -1.10 1.38 31.33
CA ARG A 359 0.22 1.64 31.93
C ARG A 359 1.31 1.76 30.85
N LEU A 360 1.00 2.45 29.75
CA LEU A 360 1.89 2.66 28.62
C LEU A 360 2.27 4.13 28.50
N PRO A 361 3.48 4.45 27.99
CA PRO A 361 3.82 5.80 27.59
C PRO A 361 2.88 6.29 26.49
N LEU A 362 2.37 7.53 26.61
CA LEU A 362 1.49 8.15 25.62
C LEU A 362 2.12 8.13 24.20
N ALA A 363 3.43 8.39 24.13
CA ALA A 363 4.16 8.40 22.86
C ALA A 363 4.07 7.05 22.12
N LEU A 364 4.10 5.90 22.82
CA LEU A 364 3.95 4.58 22.20
C LEU A 364 2.54 4.34 21.66
N VAL A 365 1.52 4.83 22.38
CA VAL A 365 0.12 4.73 21.93
C VAL A 365 -0.07 5.53 20.64
N LEU A 366 0.43 6.77 20.59
CA LEU A 366 0.34 7.64 19.42
C LEU A 366 1.19 7.16 18.24
N GLN A 367 2.36 6.59 18.51
CA GLN A 367 3.23 6.05 17.46
C GLN A 367 2.57 4.88 16.71
N ALA A 368 1.89 3.98 17.42
CA ALA A 368 1.21 2.84 16.82
C ALA A 368 -0.19 3.19 16.27
N ASN A 369 -0.82 4.23 16.81
CA ASN A 369 -2.16 4.67 16.44
C ASN A 369 -2.15 6.19 16.23
N PRO A 370 -1.61 6.66 15.09
CA PRO A 370 -1.49 8.09 14.81
C PRO A 370 -2.84 8.79 14.90
N LEU A 371 -2.85 9.94 15.56
CA LEU A 371 -4.04 10.74 15.80
C LEU A 371 -3.68 12.22 15.62
N PRO A 372 -4.44 12.98 14.83
CA PRO A 372 -4.26 14.42 14.74
C PRO A 372 -4.47 15.11 16.10
N ASP A 373 -3.77 16.21 16.33
CA ASP A 373 -3.92 16.99 17.56
C ASP A 373 -5.38 17.39 17.80
N GLY A 374 -5.82 17.33 19.06
CA GLY A 374 -7.18 17.67 19.41
C GLY A 374 -8.24 16.64 19.03
N HIS A 375 -7.85 15.44 18.59
CA HIS A 375 -8.77 14.37 18.28
C HIS A 375 -8.85 13.30 19.40
N TYR A 376 -9.84 12.42 19.30
CA TYR A 376 -10.01 11.24 20.14
C TYR A 376 -10.37 10.03 19.25
N TYR A 377 -10.16 8.82 19.78
CA TYR A 377 -10.56 7.57 19.11
C TYR A 377 -12.05 7.34 19.28
N GLU A 378 -12.72 7.07 18.17
CA GLU A 378 -14.17 6.78 18.17
C GLU A 378 -14.46 5.31 18.46
N VAL A 379 -15.72 5.05 18.82
CA VAL A 379 -16.26 3.70 18.97
C VAL A 379 -16.07 2.91 17.68
N GLY A 380 -15.64 1.66 17.81
CA GLY A 380 -15.32 0.79 16.68
C GLY A 380 -13.86 0.84 16.23
N SER A 381 -13.07 1.86 16.66
CA SER A 381 -11.63 1.88 16.41
C SER A 381 -10.95 0.64 16.99
N THR A 382 -9.95 0.14 16.27
CA THR A 382 -9.06 -0.93 16.74
C THR A 382 -7.67 -0.37 16.92
N LEU A 383 -7.19 -0.32 18.15
CA LEU A 383 -5.85 0.17 18.50
C LEU A 383 -4.87 -0.99 18.62
N LEU A 384 -3.62 -0.72 18.24
CA LEU A 384 -2.48 -1.60 18.49
C LEU A 384 -1.75 -1.11 19.73
N LEU A 385 -1.58 -1.97 20.71
CA LEU A 385 -0.91 -1.67 21.97
C LEU A 385 0.20 -2.69 22.24
N PRO A 386 1.34 -2.29 22.82
CA PRO A 386 2.34 -3.25 23.30
C PRO A 386 1.72 -4.22 24.32
N ALA A 387 2.06 -5.48 24.21
CA ALA A 387 1.55 -6.56 25.09
C ALA A 387 2.67 -7.38 25.75
N GLY A 388 3.93 -6.99 25.56
CA GLY A 388 5.08 -7.78 26.05
C GLY A 388 5.11 -9.18 25.42
N ASN A 389 5.47 -10.19 26.25
CA ASN A 389 5.61 -11.58 25.78
C ASN A 389 4.27 -12.32 25.57
N LYS A 390 3.15 -11.69 25.90
CA LYS A 390 1.79 -12.25 25.71
C LYS A 390 1.09 -11.59 24.50
N GLY A 391 1.84 -11.06 23.56
CA GLY A 391 1.31 -10.45 22.35
C GLY A 391 0.63 -11.47 21.43
N GLY A 392 -0.36 -11.01 20.69
CA GLY A 392 -1.07 -11.80 19.70
C GLY A 392 -2.03 -10.92 18.92
N ILE A 393 -2.29 -11.30 17.69
CA ILE A 393 -3.20 -10.60 16.78
C ILE A 393 -4.45 -11.49 16.61
N ASP A 394 -5.59 -10.97 17.04
CA ASP A 394 -6.87 -11.59 16.76
C ASP A 394 -7.18 -11.49 15.25
N PRO A 395 -7.28 -12.63 14.52
CA PRO A 395 -7.48 -12.61 13.06
C PRO A 395 -8.80 -11.97 12.63
N GLU A 396 -9.86 -12.13 13.41
CA GLU A 396 -11.18 -11.56 13.11
C GLU A 396 -11.18 -10.05 13.36
N LEU A 397 -10.60 -9.63 14.48
CA LEU A 397 -10.46 -8.21 14.79
C LEU A 397 -9.50 -7.51 13.81
N ALA A 398 -8.44 -8.20 13.36
CA ALA A 398 -7.52 -7.69 12.36
C ALA A 398 -8.21 -7.45 11.00
N ARG A 399 -9.09 -8.35 10.58
CA ARG A 399 -9.85 -8.22 9.33
C ARG A 399 -10.74 -6.97 9.30
N ARG A 400 -11.29 -6.58 10.45
CA ARG A 400 -12.21 -5.45 10.62
C ARG A 400 -11.55 -4.23 11.22
N ALA A 401 -10.23 -4.25 11.40
CA ALA A 401 -9.52 -3.19 12.08
C ALA A 401 -9.58 -1.87 11.31
N VAL A 402 -10.11 -0.86 11.96
CA VAL A 402 -10.16 0.52 11.45
C VAL A 402 -9.66 1.49 12.52
N LEU A 403 -9.20 2.65 12.12
CA LEU A 403 -8.86 3.74 13.02
C LEU A 403 -9.77 4.92 12.69
N LEU A 404 -10.77 5.14 13.55
CA LEU A 404 -11.74 6.22 13.45
C LEU A 404 -11.38 7.29 14.46
N THR A 405 -11.36 8.55 14.02
CA THR A 405 -11.01 9.69 14.88
C THR A 405 -11.96 10.85 14.64
N ARG A 406 -12.23 11.65 15.68
CA ARG A 406 -13.05 12.86 15.59
C ARG A 406 -12.39 14.01 16.34
N ALA A 407 -12.56 15.25 15.86
CA ALA A 407 -12.07 16.46 16.52
C ALA A 407 -12.80 16.75 17.84
N THR A 408 -12.09 17.19 18.86
CA THR A 408 -12.65 17.50 20.20
C THR A 408 -13.61 18.67 20.20
N SER A 409 -13.52 19.60 19.23
CA SER A 409 -14.43 20.77 19.13
C SER A 409 -15.88 20.41 18.78
N GLU A 410 -16.12 19.18 18.25
CA GLU A 410 -17.47 18.71 17.95
C GLU A 410 -18.13 17.99 19.15
N CYS A 411 -17.40 17.79 20.25
CA CYS A 411 -17.86 17.02 21.41
C CYS A 411 -17.99 17.89 22.69
N MET A 412 -18.40 19.16 22.59
CA MET A 412 -18.61 20.00 23.78
C MET A 412 -19.97 19.78 24.47
N THR A 413 -20.74 18.74 24.11
CA THR A 413 -21.95 18.35 24.86
C THR A 413 -22.01 16.84 25.02
N LEU A 414 -21.28 16.33 26.04
CA LEU A 414 -21.40 14.95 26.51
C LEU A 414 -22.82 14.55 27.00
N GLN A 415 -23.77 15.48 26.99
CA GLN A 415 -25.19 15.21 27.30
C GLN A 415 -26.06 14.98 26.05
N SER A 416 -25.60 15.25 24.83
CA SER A 416 -26.40 15.02 23.61
C SER A 416 -26.08 13.73 22.86
N CYS A 417 -25.03 12.98 23.26
CA CYS A 417 -24.68 11.70 22.61
C CYS A 417 -25.37 10.47 23.24
N ALA A 418 -26.28 10.65 24.21
CA ALA A 418 -27.02 9.56 24.88
C ALA A 418 -28.44 9.36 24.34
N GLY A 419 -28.81 9.98 23.24
CA GLY A 419 -30.13 9.79 22.64
C GLY A 419 -30.14 10.30 21.22
N ASP A 420 -29.98 9.39 20.27
CA ASP A 420 -30.84 9.25 19.11
C ASP A 420 -30.34 8.13 18.20
N ASP A 421 -31.27 7.31 17.77
CA ASP A 421 -31.09 6.14 16.94
C ASP A 421 -30.26 6.39 15.67
N ALA A 422 -29.31 5.52 15.45
CA ALA A 422 -28.47 5.46 14.27
C ALA A 422 -29.30 5.28 12.99
N ARG A 423 -29.52 6.35 12.25
CA ARG A 423 -29.81 6.26 10.82
C ARG A 423 -28.52 6.31 10.04
N VAL A 424 -28.14 5.15 9.49
CA VAL A 424 -27.12 5.03 8.47
C VAL A 424 -27.57 5.84 7.26
N VAL A 425 -26.89 6.95 6.98
CA VAL A 425 -27.06 7.69 5.72
C VAL A 425 -26.02 7.14 4.72
N PRO A 426 -26.43 6.58 3.57
CA PRO A 426 -25.49 6.17 2.53
C PRO A 426 -24.86 7.39 1.90
N ALA A 427 -23.55 7.28 1.64
CA ALA A 427 -22.77 8.30 0.93
C ALA A 427 -23.23 8.40 -0.54
N SER A 428 -24.18 9.27 -0.80
CA SER A 428 -24.48 9.82 -2.14
C SER A 428 -25.26 11.10 -1.93
N THR A 429 -24.57 12.21 -2.02
CA THR A 429 -25.01 13.52 -2.59
C THR A 429 -24.08 14.62 -2.10
N VAL A 430 -23.09 14.96 -2.89
CA VAL A 430 -22.53 16.32 -2.91
C VAL A 430 -22.63 16.79 -4.37
N ASN A 431 -23.81 17.25 -4.71
CA ASN A 431 -24.01 18.17 -5.83
C ASN A 431 -24.37 19.52 -5.21
N GLY A 432 -23.62 20.55 -5.54
CA GLY A 432 -24.02 21.92 -5.23
C GLY A 432 -22.84 22.87 -5.06
N LEU A 433 -22.20 23.28 -6.15
CA LEU A 433 -21.46 24.55 -6.21
C LEU A 433 -22.17 25.47 -7.19
N PRO A 434 -22.49 26.72 -6.79
CA PRO A 434 -23.15 27.69 -7.67
C PRO A 434 -22.18 28.24 -8.72
N ARG A 435 -22.72 28.42 -9.92
CA ARG A 435 -22.06 29.14 -11.02
C ARG A 435 -21.90 30.62 -10.66
N ARG A 436 -20.67 31.10 -10.74
CA ARG A 436 -20.34 32.41 -11.34
C ARG A 436 -18.96 32.35 -11.96
#